data_02ddc2092c6c0af5d58248116d282c6e
#
_entry.id   02ddc2092c6c0af5d58248116d282c6e
#
_cell.length_a   1.000
_cell.length_b   1.000
_cell.length_c   1.000
_cell.angle_alpha   90.00
_cell.angle_beta   90.00
_cell.angle_gamma   90.00
#
_symmetry.space_group_name_H-M   'P 1'
#
loop_
_entity.id
_entity.type
_entity.pdbx_description
1 polymer ?
#
loop_
_entity_poly.entity_id
_entity_poly.type
_entity_poly.pdbx_seq_one_letter_code
_entity_poly.pdbx_strand_id
1 'polypeptide(L)'
;MISKQLREAIEDDVTDAYLNGARSAYADSPGLGRKSYTRDEFDLEEIRILQTSGPLGLALGNFEQELNTEMNKVIFEAAALNVPMTSMVDQVRGVANTQAWKLGRIARTEMLNVFNEGRFRGYAKAEDLLEERFKYSLQIINDNRTCGAHQELSGRIPADGMFLDDLIELQQTIGAKYNFRLTGKALLHPNQRTVLVMVR
;
A
#
# COMPACT_ATOMS: atom_id res chain seq x y z
N MET A 1 -15.47 -16.43 -2.15
CA MET A 1 -15.76 -15.49 -1.05
C MET A 1 -14.61 -15.56 -0.05
N ILE A 2 -13.91 -14.45 0.17
CA ILE A 2 -12.87 -14.35 1.21
C ILE A 2 -13.54 -14.64 2.56
N SER A 3 -12.97 -15.54 3.36
CA SER A 3 -13.58 -15.90 4.65
C SER A 3 -13.64 -14.66 5.57
N LYS A 4 -14.63 -14.62 6.46
CA LYS A 4 -14.77 -13.55 7.45
C LYS A 4 -13.48 -13.40 8.29
N GLN A 5 -12.89 -14.52 8.70
CA GLN A 5 -11.64 -14.54 9.48
C GLN A 5 -10.45 -13.93 8.72
N LEU A 6 -10.34 -14.19 7.40
CA LEU A 6 -9.27 -13.59 6.60
C LEU A 6 -9.48 -12.07 6.43
N ARG A 7 -10.73 -11.64 6.30
CA ARG A 7 -11.05 -10.21 6.22
C ARG A 7 -10.71 -9.50 7.54
N GLU A 8 -11.11 -10.04 8.67
CA GLU A 8 -10.79 -9.51 10.01
C GLU A 8 -9.26 -9.42 10.22
N ALA A 9 -8.51 -10.47 9.84
CA ALA A 9 -7.05 -10.45 9.92
C ALA A 9 -6.42 -9.35 9.06
N ILE A 10 -6.93 -9.11 7.85
CA ILE A 10 -6.46 -8.02 6.99
C ILE A 10 -6.78 -6.65 7.59
N GLU A 11 -7.95 -6.47 8.18
CA GLU A 11 -8.35 -5.24 8.86
C GLU A 11 -7.45 -4.93 10.06
N ASP A 12 -7.08 -5.94 10.83
CA ASP A 12 -6.12 -5.81 11.93
C ASP A 12 -4.71 -5.44 11.40
N ASP A 13 -4.25 -6.11 10.35
CA ASP A 13 -2.96 -5.82 9.71
C ASP A 13 -2.90 -4.38 9.16
N VAL A 14 -4.00 -3.87 8.58
CA VAL A 14 -4.13 -2.48 8.12
C VAL A 14 -3.98 -1.51 9.29
N THR A 15 -4.68 -1.77 10.38
CA THR A 15 -4.61 -0.95 11.59
C THR A 15 -3.18 -0.90 12.13
N ASP A 16 -2.53 -2.04 12.24
CA ASP A 16 -1.16 -2.16 12.74
C ASP A 16 -0.14 -1.49 11.81
N ALA A 17 -0.27 -1.67 10.50
CA ALA A 17 0.61 -1.03 9.53
C ALA A 17 0.52 0.51 9.61
N TYR A 18 -0.71 1.05 9.64
CA TYR A 18 -0.93 2.49 9.78
C TYR A 18 -0.34 3.04 11.07
N LEU A 19 -0.68 2.47 12.21
CA LEU A 19 -0.20 2.94 13.52
C LEU A 19 1.31 2.78 13.68
N ASN A 20 1.91 1.75 13.11
CA ASN A 20 3.36 1.59 13.10
C ASN A 20 4.03 2.65 12.23
N GLY A 21 3.46 3.00 11.09
CA GLY A 21 3.90 4.11 10.25
C GLY A 21 3.85 5.43 11.00
N ALA A 22 2.71 5.77 11.60
CA ALA A 22 2.50 7.00 12.34
C ALA A 22 3.44 7.13 13.54
N ARG A 23 3.55 6.09 14.37
CA ARG A 23 4.47 6.06 15.51
C ARG A 23 5.93 6.18 15.12
N SER A 24 6.31 5.52 14.01
CA SER A 24 7.69 5.59 13.50
C SER A 24 8.03 7.00 13.04
N ALA A 25 7.17 7.62 12.23
CA ALA A 25 7.36 8.98 11.75
C ALA A 25 7.41 10.01 12.90
N TYR A 26 6.49 9.88 13.86
CA TYR A 26 6.46 10.75 15.03
C TYR A 26 7.75 10.64 15.86
N ALA A 27 8.28 9.43 15.99
CA ALA A 27 9.54 9.18 16.71
C ALA A 27 10.79 9.68 15.95
N ASP A 28 10.71 9.80 14.63
CA ASP A 28 11.79 10.39 13.81
C ASP A 28 11.90 11.91 14.03
N SER A 29 10.83 12.54 14.55
CA SER A 29 10.77 13.99 14.77
C SER A 29 11.56 14.42 16.02
N PRO A 30 12.22 15.58 16.01
CA PRO A 30 13.06 16.03 17.10
C PRO A 30 12.31 16.11 18.44
N GLY A 31 12.89 15.57 19.50
CA GLY A 31 12.32 15.62 20.86
C GLY A 31 11.11 14.74 21.12
N LEU A 32 10.61 14.03 20.10
CA LEU A 32 9.46 13.15 20.19
C LEU A 32 9.89 11.68 20.21
N GLY A 33 9.14 10.86 20.92
CA GLY A 33 9.42 9.44 21.04
C GLY A 33 8.27 8.58 20.52
N ARG A 34 8.57 7.36 20.05
CA ARG A 34 7.57 6.43 19.50
C ARG A 34 6.39 6.17 20.47
N LYS A 35 6.64 6.18 21.76
CA LYS A 35 5.61 5.95 22.79
C LYS A 35 4.72 7.16 23.05
N SER A 36 5.11 8.36 22.63
CA SER A 36 4.33 9.58 22.81
C SER A 36 3.26 9.79 21.74
N TYR A 37 3.27 9.02 20.64
CA TYR A 37 2.19 9.06 19.67
C TYR A 37 0.91 8.47 20.25
N THR A 38 -0.12 9.30 20.36
CA THR A 38 -1.46 8.88 20.80
C THR A 38 -2.41 8.91 19.61
N ARG A 39 -3.11 7.79 19.38
CA ARG A 39 -4.15 7.68 18.36
C ARG A 39 -5.33 8.59 18.71
N ASP A 40 -5.86 9.29 17.73
CA ASP A 40 -7.02 10.16 17.86
C ASP A 40 -8.17 9.73 16.91
N GLU A 41 -9.28 10.48 16.92
CA GLU A 41 -10.45 10.19 16.09
C GLU A 41 -10.16 10.27 14.58
N PHE A 42 -9.26 11.16 14.19
CA PHE A 42 -8.83 11.28 12.80
C PHE A 42 -8.10 10.03 12.32
N ASP A 43 -7.21 9.48 13.15
CA ASP A 43 -6.54 8.21 12.85
C ASP A 43 -7.54 7.07 12.67
N LEU A 44 -8.58 7.02 13.51
CA LEU A 44 -9.63 5.99 13.42
C LEU A 44 -10.41 6.09 12.11
N GLU A 45 -10.77 7.30 11.69
CA GLU A 45 -11.50 7.50 10.44
C GLU A 45 -10.63 7.16 9.22
N GLU A 46 -9.35 7.57 9.22
CA GLU A 46 -8.43 7.24 8.14
C GLU A 46 -8.22 5.72 8.00
N ILE A 47 -8.02 5.02 9.12
CA ILE A 47 -7.93 3.56 9.14
C ILE A 47 -9.21 2.94 8.57
N ARG A 48 -10.39 3.41 8.97
CA ARG A 48 -11.66 2.92 8.45
C ARG A 48 -11.80 3.12 6.94
N ILE A 49 -11.38 4.27 6.42
CA ILE A 49 -11.37 4.55 4.98
C ILE A 49 -10.42 3.58 4.25
N LEU A 50 -9.22 3.37 4.76
CA LEU A 50 -8.25 2.45 4.17
C LEU A 50 -8.74 1.00 4.16
N GLN A 51 -9.45 0.56 5.19
CA GLN A 51 -10.03 -0.78 5.29
C GLN A 51 -11.20 -1.00 4.33
N THR A 52 -12.04 0.02 4.11
CA THR A 52 -13.33 -0.16 3.41
C THR A 52 -13.30 0.29 1.95
N SER A 53 -12.82 1.48 1.69
CA SER A 53 -12.86 2.15 0.38
C SER A 53 -11.48 2.51 -0.16
N GLY A 54 -10.44 2.26 0.62
CA GLY A 54 -9.06 2.45 0.19
C GLY A 54 -8.62 1.44 -0.88
N PRO A 55 -7.41 1.63 -1.41
CA PRO A 55 -6.86 0.78 -2.48
C PRO A 55 -6.87 -0.71 -2.15
N LEU A 56 -6.60 -1.07 -0.89
CA LEU A 56 -6.61 -2.46 -0.44
C LEU A 56 -8.01 -3.07 -0.53
N GLY A 57 -9.05 -2.37 -0.04
CA GLY A 57 -10.43 -2.84 -0.11
C GLY A 57 -10.89 -3.08 -1.56
N LEU A 58 -10.57 -2.13 -2.46
CA LEU A 58 -10.86 -2.24 -3.88
C LEU A 58 -10.07 -3.38 -4.55
N ALA A 59 -8.79 -3.52 -4.22
CA ALA A 59 -7.93 -4.57 -4.78
C ALA A 59 -8.39 -5.96 -4.34
N LEU A 60 -8.82 -6.13 -3.10
CA LEU A 60 -9.37 -7.39 -2.58
C LEU A 60 -10.72 -7.74 -3.23
N GLY A 61 -11.59 -6.75 -3.45
CA GLY A 61 -12.86 -6.97 -4.17
C GLY A 61 -12.65 -7.43 -5.60
N ASN A 62 -11.76 -6.78 -6.33
CA ASN A 62 -11.39 -7.16 -7.70
C ASN A 62 -10.74 -8.54 -7.76
N PHE A 63 -9.85 -8.84 -6.81
CA PHE A 63 -9.21 -10.14 -6.70
C PHE A 63 -10.22 -11.27 -6.47
N GLU A 64 -11.20 -11.08 -5.58
CA GLU A 64 -12.26 -12.06 -5.33
C GLU A 64 -13.08 -12.33 -6.61
N GLN A 65 -13.41 -11.29 -7.34
CA GLN A 65 -14.14 -11.40 -8.61
C GLN A 65 -13.33 -12.14 -9.68
N GLU A 66 -12.04 -11.80 -9.85
CA GLU A 66 -11.15 -12.50 -10.78
C GLU A 66 -11.01 -13.98 -10.43
N LEU A 67 -10.78 -14.30 -9.15
CA LEU A 67 -10.63 -15.67 -8.68
C LEU A 67 -11.88 -16.51 -9.01
N ASN A 68 -13.06 -15.99 -8.67
CA ASN A 68 -14.32 -16.67 -8.95
C ASN A 68 -14.53 -16.89 -10.45
N THR A 69 -14.20 -15.89 -11.28
CA THR A 69 -14.34 -15.97 -12.74
C THR A 69 -13.42 -17.05 -13.32
N GLU A 70 -12.13 -17.04 -12.95
CA GLU A 70 -11.15 -18.02 -13.44
C GLU A 70 -11.46 -19.45 -12.99
N MET A 71 -11.87 -19.62 -11.73
CA MET A 71 -12.27 -20.94 -11.22
C MET A 71 -13.49 -21.49 -11.95
N ASN A 72 -14.53 -20.67 -12.13
CA ASN A 72 -15.74 -21.07 -12.85
C ASN A 72 -15.40 -21.43 -14.30
N LYS A 73 -14.58 -20.65 -14.97
CA LYS A 73 -14.12 -20.93 -16.33
C LYS A 73 -13.49 -22.32 -16.45
N VAL A 74 -12.51 -22.64 -15.58
CA VAL A 74 -11.85 -23.95 -15.57
C VAL A 74 -12.85 -25.08 -15.32
N ILE A 75 -13.78 -24.91 -14.39
CA ILE A 75 -14.80 -25.93 -14.09
C ILE A 75 -15.71 -26.17 -15.30
N PHE A 76 -16.22 -25.11 -15.92
CA PHE A 76 -17.09 -25.22 -17.10
C PHE A 76 -16.38 -25.83 -18.30
N GLU A 77 -15.13 -25.43 -18.59
CA GLU A 77 -14.33 -25.97 -19.68
C GLU A 77 -14.03 -27.47 -19.44
N ALA A 78 -13.63 -27.84 -18.24
CA ALA A 78 -13.37 -29.23 -17.87
C ALA A 78 -14.64 -30.09 -17.99
N ALA A 79 -15.80 -29.59 -17.57
CA ALA A 79 -17.07 -30.28 -17.70
C ALA A 79 -17.48 -30.43 -19.17
N ALA A 80 -17.33 -29.41 -20.00
CA ALA A 80 -17.67 -29.45 -21.42
C ALA A 80 -16.80 -30.44 -22.21
N LEU A 81 -15.54 -30.60 -21.80
CA LEU A 81 -14.59 -31.51 -22.47
C LEU A 81 -14.53 -32.91 -21.79
N ASN A 82 -15.40 -33.21 -20.84
CA ASN A 82 -15.39 -34.46 -20.08
C ASN A 82 -14.01 -34.80 -19.48
N VAL A 83 -13.32 -33.78 -18.98
CA VAL A 83 -12.01 -33.96 -18.36
C VAL A 83 -12.14 -34.78 -17.07
N PRO A 84 -11.26 -35.76 -16.79
CA PRO A 84 -11.29 -36.49 -15.53
C PRO A 84 -11.24 -35.58 -14.31
N MET A 85 -11.98 -35.93 -13.25
CA MET A 85 -12.07 -35.14 -12.00
C MET A 85 -10.69 -34.80 -11.43
N THR A 86 -9.75 -35.73 -11.47
CA THR A 86 -8.37 -35.52 -10.98
C THR A 86 -7.68 -34.38 -11.75
N SER A 87 -7.79 -34.36 -13.06
CA SER A 87 -7.22 -33.31 -13.91
C SER A 87 -7.90 -31.96 -13.70
N MET A 88 -9.23 -31.95 -13.51
CA MET A 88 -9.94 -30.71 -13.15
C MET A 88 -9.48 -30.16 -11.81
N VAL A 89 -9.30 -31.02 -10.80
CA VAL A 89 -8.77 -30.59 -9.49
C VAL A 89 -7.36 -30.00 -9.62
N ASP A 90 -6.49 -30.56 -10.44
CA ASP A 90 -5.15 -30.02 -10.67
C ASP A 90 -5.17 -28.67 -11.38
N GLN A 91 -6.07 -28.49 -12.35
CA GLN A 91 -6.26 -27.20 -13.02
C GLN A 91 -6.78 -26.13 -12.06
N VAL A 92 -7.78 -26.43 -11.23
CA VAL A 92 -8.30 -25.52 -10.18
C VAL A 92 -7.19 -25.17 -9.17
N ARG A 93 -6.38 -26.14 -8.77
CA ARG A 93 -5.21 -25.90 -7.89
C ARG A 93 -4.19 -24.98 -8.55
N GLY A 94 -3.95 -25.13 -9.85
CA GLY A 94 -3.10 -24.22 -10.64
C GLY A 94 -3.58 -22.77 -10.59
N VAL A 95 -4.89 -22.55 -10.80
CA VAL A 95 -5.53 -21.23 -10.66
C VAL A 95 -5.34 -20.68 -9.24
N ALA A 96 -5.65 -21.46 -8.21
CA ALA A 96 -5.52 -21.04 -6.82
C ALA A 96 -4.08 -20.61 -6.47
N ASN A 97 -3.08 -21.37 -6.91
CA ASN A 97 -1.67 -21.03 -6.68
C ASN A 97 -1.25 -19.72 -7.37
N THR A 98 -1.67 -19.53 -8.61
CA THR A 98 -1.40 -18.29 -9.36
C THR A 98 -2.06 -17.09 -8.69
N GLN A 99 -3.29 -17.24 -8.24
CA GLN A 99 -4.03 -16.18 -7.56
C GLN A 99 -3.46 -15.89 -6.16
N ALA A 100 -2.97 -16.89 -5.43
CA ALA A 100 -2.30 -16.69 -4.15
C ALA A 100 -1.04 -15.81 -4.30
N TRP A 101 -0.27 -16.01 -5.38
CA TRP A 101 0.88 -15.15 -5.68
C TRP A 101 0.47 -13.70 -6.00
N LYS A 102 -0.60 -13.50 -6.79
CA LYS A 102 -1.16 -12.17 -7.06
C LYS A 102 -1.62 -11.48 -5.78
N LEU A 103 -2.35 -12.20 -4.93
CA LEU A 103 -2.80 -11.68 -3.63
C LEU A 103 -1.63 -11.25 -2.74
N GLY A 104 -0.60 -12.06 -2.63
CA GLY A 104 0.59 -11.73 -1.84
C GLY A 104 1.33 -10.48 -2.37
N ARG A 105 1.29 -10.22 -3.69
CA ARG A 105 1.85 -9.01 -4.28
C ARG A 105 1.00 -7.78 -3.96
N ILE A 106 -0.33 -7.89 -4.09
CA ILE A 106 -1.27 -6.83 -3.74
C ILE A 106 -1.10 -6.48 -2.27
N ALA A 107 -1.17 -7.46 -1.38
CA ALA A 107 -1.05 -7.25 0.06
C ALA A 107 0.25 -6.51 0.44
N ARG A 108 1.41 -6.94 -0.10
CA ARG A 108 2.69 -6.25 0.19
C ARG A 108 2.70 -4.80 -0.28
N THR A 109 2.14 -4.52 -1.46
CA THR A 109 2.07 -3.16 -1.99
C THR A 109 1.17 -2.30 -1.13
N GLU A 110 -0.03 -2.78 -0.84
CA GLU A 110 -1.02 -2.01 -0.12
C GLU A 110 -0.67 -1.81 1.36
N MET A 111 -0.05 -2.80 2.00
CA MET A 111 0.45 -2.63 3.38
C MET A 111 1.56 -1.58 3.48
N LEU A 112 2.44 -1.49 2.48
CA LEU A 112 3.44 -0.43 2.44
C LEU A 112 2.80 0.95 2.23
N ASN A 113 1.73 1.02 1.44
CA ASN A 113 0.97 2.25 1.25
C ASN A 113 0.31 2.70 2.56
N VAL A 114 -0.38 1.79 3.22
CA VAL A 114 -1.00 2.04 4.53
C VAL A 114 0.04 2.50 5.56
N PHE A 115 1.19 1.86 5.58
CA PHE A 115 2.31 2.29 6.43
C PHE A 115 2.78 3.71 6.11
N ASN A 116 2.92 4.06 4.83
CA ASN A 116 3.28 5.41 4.41
C ASN A 116 2.20 6.45 4.73
N GLU A 117 0.90 6.14 4.58
CA GLU A 117 -0.19 7.02 5.02
C GLU A 117 -0.07 7.31 6.53
N GLY A 118 0.19 6.29 7.33
CA GLY A 118 0.49 6.46 8.75
C GLY A 118 1.70 7.37 8.97
N ARG A 119 2.77 7.22 8.20
CA ARG A 119 3.95 8.11 8.30
C ARG A 119 3.61 9.57 7.96
N PHE A 120 2.82 9.82 6.91
CA PHE A 120 2.33 11.17 6.61
C PHE A 120 1.60 11.77 7.80
N ARG A 121 0.70 11.00 8.42
CA ARG A 121 -0.05 11.45 9.60
C ARG A 121 0.85 11.72 10.79
N GLY A 122 1.80 10.81 11.06
CA GLY A 122 2.75 10.95 12.16
C GLY A 122 3.61 12.22 12.06
N TYR A 123 4.09 12.51 10.85
CA TYR A 123 4.87 13.72 10.58
C TYR A 123 4.02 14.99 10.68
N ALA A 124 2.82 15.02 10.07
CA ALA A 124 1.93 16.17 10.17
C ALA A 124 1.60 16.50 11.63
N LYS A 125 1.29 15.47 12.44
CA LYS A 125 1.02 15.65 13.88
C LYS A 125 2.24 16.13 14.65
N ALA A 126 3.44 15.75 14.25
CA ALA A 126 4.68 16.24 14.85
C ALA A 126 4.94 17.70 14.47
N GLU A 127 4.72 18.10 13.21
CA GLU A 127 4.80 19.50 12.77
C GLU A 127 3.83 20.40 13.52
N ASP A 128 2.57 19.96 13.66
CA ASP A 128 1.54 20.69 14.42
C ASP A 128 1.94 20.89 15.90
N LEU A 129 2.48 19.84 16.53
CA LEU A 129 2.87 19.91 17.93
C LEU A 129 4.10 20.76 18.17
N LEU A 130 5.05 20.73 17.25
CA LEU A 130 6.33 21.45 17.38
C LEU A 130 6.26 22.86 16.79
N GLU A 131 5.15 23.20 16.13
CA GLU A 131 4.98 24.46 15.38
C GLU A 131 6.14 24.70 14.38
N GLU A 132 6.68 23.61 13.82
CA GLU A 132 7.85 23.64 12.92
C GLU A 132 7.60 22.75 11.71
N ARG A 133 7.97 23.23 10.52
CA ARG A 133 7.91 22.46 9.28
C ARG A 133 9.25 21.79 8.99
N PHE A 134 9.19 20.51 8.64
CA PHE A 134 10.37 19.72 8.30
C PHE A 134 10.44 19.42 6.80
N LYS A 135 11.61 19.01 6.36
CA LYS A 135 11.84 18.52 5.02
C LYS A 135 11.85 17.00 5.00
N TYR A 136 11.32 16.45 3.93
CA TYR A 136 11.14 15.02 3.74
C TYR A 136 11.72 14.56 2.42
N SER A 137 12.05 13.30 2.36
CA SER A 137 12.48 12.61 1.16
C SER A 137 11.80 11.25 1.07
N LEU A 138 12.00 10.57 -0.04
CA LEU A 138 11.54 9.20 -0.25
C LEU A 138 12.76 8.28 -0.31
N GLN A 139 12.84 7.36 0.62
CA GLN A 139 13.81 6.28 0.55
C GLN A 139 13.35 5.28 -0.51
N ILE A 140 13.95 5.37 -1.69
CA ILE A 140 13.65 4.52 -2.84
C ILE A 140 14.77 3.50 -2.96
N ILE A 141 14.43 2.21 -3.03
CA ILE A 141 15.43 1.18 -3.35
C ILE A 141 15.72 1.29 -4.85
N ASN A 142 16.89 1.81 -5.18
CA ASN A 142 17.31 2.01 -6.55
C ASN A 142 18.14 0.81 -7.05
N ASP A 143 17.46 -0.13 -7.71
CA ASP A 143 18.05 -1.32 -8.32
C ASP A 143 17.50 -1.50 -9.76
N ASN A 144 17.89 -2.60 -10.42
CA ASN A 144 17.46 -2.91 -11.79
C ASN A 144 15.94 -3.13 -11.95
N ARG A 145 15.18 -3.18 -10.85
CA ARG A 145 13.71 -3.30 -10.82
C ARG A 145 13.01 -1.97 -10.54
N THR A 146 13.78 -0.90 -10.34
CA THR A 146 13.23 0.43 -10.09
C THR A 146 12.69 1.01 -11.40
N CYS A 147 11.41 1.33 -11.45
CA CYS A 147 10.78 1.86 -12.66
C CYS A 147 11.19 3.32 -12.93
N GLY A 148 11.00 3.75 -14.20
CA GLY A 148 11.38 5.10 -14.63
C GLY A 148 10.73 6.22 -13.82
N ALA A 149 9.48 6.03 -13.34
CA ALA A 149 8.81 7.01 -12.49
C ALA A 149 9.53 7.21 -11.15
N HIS A 150 9.98 6.13 -10.49
CA HIS A 150 10.72 6.24 -9.24
C HIS A 150 12.14 6.77 -9.45
N GLN A 151 12.76 6.47 -10.58
CA GLN A 151 14.07 7.07 -10.94
C GLN A 151 13.92 8.58 -11.15
N GLU A 152 12.89 9.02 -11.88
CA GLU A 152 12.61 10.44 -12.07
C GLU A 152 12.25 11.13 -10.75
N LEU A 153 11.42 10.50 -9.92
CA LEU A 153 11.04 11.02 -8.60
C LEU A 153 12.29 11.21 -7.72
N SER A 154 13.15 10.19 -7.64
CA SER A 154 14.41 10.25 -6.90
C SER A 154 15.34 11.35 -7.40
N GLY A 155 15.40 11.57 -8.71
CA GLY A 155 16.24 12.61 -9.32
C GLY A 155 15.70 14.04 -9.14
N ARG A 156 14.41 14.19 -8.78
CA ARG A 156 13.78 15.50 -8.59
C ARG A 156 13.69 15.95 -7.13
N ILE A 157 13.84 15.03 -6.19
CA ILE A 157 13.86 15.38 -4.76
C ILE A 157 15.25 15.97 -4.44
N PRO A 158 15.34 17.21 -3.93
CA PRO A 158 16.62 17.78 -3.51
C PRO A 158 17.28 16.96 -2.40
N ALA A 159 18.59 17.02 -2.29
CA ALA A 159 19.34 16.30 -1.26
C ALA A 159 18.95 16.72 0.17
N ASP A 160 18.52 17.98 0.36
CA ASP A 160 18.03 18.53 1.60
C ASP A 160 16.52 18.34 1.80
N GLY A 161 15.87 17.57 0.92
CA GLY A 161 14.45 17.23 0.99
C GLY A 161 13.50 18.33 0.54
N MET A 162 12.21 18.05 0.63
CA MET A 162 11.09 18.93 0.27
C MET A 162 10.10 19.01 1.43
N PHE A 163 9.30 20.08 1.49
CA PHE A 163 8.14 20.09 2.39
C PHE A 163 7.11 19.04 1.95
N LEU A 164 6.30 18.61 2.89
CA LEU A 164 5.38 17.48 2.67
C LEU A 164 4.42 17.72 1.51
N ASP A 165 3.86 18.93 1.42
CA ASP A 165 2.91 19.31 0.37
C ASP A 165 3.56 19.29 -1.02
N ASP A 166 4.77 19.85 -1.14
CA ASP A 166 5.55 19.87 -2.39
C ASP A 166 5.91 18.45 -2.83
N LEU A 167 6.23 17.58 -1.87
CA LEU A 167 6.54 16.18 -2.15
C LEU A 167 5.32 15.41 -2.64
N ILE A 168 4.14 15.67 -2.09
CA ILE A 168 2.87 15.09 -2.55
C ILE A 168 2.58 15.57 -3.98
N GLU A 169 2.68 16.87 -4.25
CA GLU A 169 2.44 17.44 -5.59
C GLU A 169 3.41 16.87 -6.63
N LEU A 170 4.69 16.74 -6.29
CA LEU A 170 5.68 16.11 -7.16
C LEU A 170 5.31 14.67 -7.50
N GLN A 171 4.90 13.89 -6.51
CA GLN A 171 4.45 12.51 -6.72
C GLN A 171 3.22 12.43 -7.63
N GLN A 172 2.24 13.32 -7.42
CA GLN A 172 1.05 13.41 -8.26
C GLN A 172 1.40 13.75 -9.71
N THR A 173 2.29 14.72 -9.91
CA THR A 173 2.75 15.13 -11.23
C THR A 173 3.43 13.98 -11.99
N ILE A 174 4.34 13.26 -11.32
CA ILE A 174 5.02 12.12 -11.90
C ILE A 174 4.05 10.96 -12.14
N GLY A 175 3.16 10.69 -11.19
CA GLY A 175 2.13 9.67 -11.34
C GLY A 175 1.25 9.90 -12.56
N ALA A 176 0.79 11.12 -12.78
CA ALA A 176 0.01 11.49 -13.95
C ALA A 176 0.79 11.29 -15.26
N LYS A 177 2.07 11.70 -15.29
CA LYS A 177 2.95 11.51 -16.46
C LYS A 177 3.11 10.04 -16.86
N TYR A 178 3.17 9.14 -15.90
CA TYR A 178 3.37 7.70 -16.14
C TYR A 178 2.05 6.90 -16.11
N ASN A 179 0.90 7.57 -16.12
CA ASN A 179 -0.43 6.96 -16.04
C ASN A 179 -0.60 6.03 -14.82
N PHE A 180 0.05 6.35 -13.72
CA PHE A 180 -0.17 5.63 -12.48
C PHE A 180 -1.42 6.15 -11.78
N ARG A 181 -2.26 5.23 -11.35
CA ARG A 181 -3.38 5.55 -10.48
C ARG A 181 -2.83 5.83 -9.08
N LEU A 182 -2.82 7.09 -8.70
CA LEU A 182 -2.46 7.48 -7.34
C LEU A 182 -3.60 7.09 -6.40
N THR A 183 -3.24 6.36 -5.38
CA THR A 183 -4.14 5.96 -4.32
C THR A 183 -3.50 6.42 -3.01
N GLY A 184 -3.99 7.54 -2.48
CA GLY A 184 -3.40 8.16 -1.29
C GLY A 184 -2.30 9.20 -1.61
N LYS A 185 -1.47 9.50 -0.62
CA LYS A 185 -0.44 10.55 -0.67
C LYS A 185 0.90 10.08 -1.24
N ALA A 186 1.10 8.77 -1.39
CA ALA A 186 2.31 8.19 -1.94
C ALA A 186 2.12 7.67 -3.36
N LEU A 187 3.18 7.71 -4.17
CA LEU A 187 3.19 7.16 -5.52
C LEU A 187 3.04 5.65 -5.49
N LEU A 188 2.00 5.12 -6.12
CA LEU A 188 1.61 3.73 -5.98
C LEU A 188 1.63 2.98 -7.31
N HIS A 189 2.44 1.96 -7.37
CA HIS A 189 2.29 0.89 -8.35
C HIS A 189 2.69 -0.47 -7.71
N PRO A 190 2.27 -1.59 -8.30
CA PRO A 190 2.64 -2.91 -7.80
C PRO A 190 4.15 -3.07 -7.63
N ASN A 191 4.58 -3.67 -6.51
CA ASN A 191 5.98 -3.88 -6.12
C ASN A 191 6.78 -2.61 -5.75
N GLN A 192 6.10 -1.53 -5.43
CA GLN A 192 6.74 -0.36 -4.84
C GLN A 192 7.48 -0.71 -3.55
N ARG A 193 8.66 -0.08 -3.35
CA ARG A 193 9.51 -0.26 -2.18
C ARG A 193 10.04 1.10 -1.72
N THR A 194 9.10 2.01 -1.47
CA THR A 194 9.39 3.41 -1.16
C THR A 194 8.85 3.74 0.22
N VAL A 195 9.65 4.39 1.04
CA VAL A 195 9.28 4.83 2.39
C VAL A 195 9.54 6.33 2.52
N LEU A 196 8.55 7.05 3.05
CA LEU A 196 8.67 8.45 3.42
C LEU A 196 9.60 8.59 4.62
N VAL A 197 10.59 9.48 4.55
CA VAL A 197 11.55 9.74 5.62
C VAL A 197 11.75 11.24 5.82
N MET A 198 12.00 11.66 7.06
CA MET A 198 12.45 13.02 7.36
C MET A 198 13.92 13.15 7.01
N VAL A 199 14.30 14.27 6.41
CA VAL A 199 15.71 14.65 6.16
C VAL A 199 16.20 15.47 7.37
N ARG A 200 17.36 15.08 7.89
CA ARG A 200 17.99 15.75 9.03
C ARG A 200 19.17 16.57 8.58
#